data_b28d1f95a887f5e85b28e5a5a982afb3
#
_entry.id   b28d1f95a887f5e85b28e5a5a982afb3
#
_cell.length_a   1.000
_cell.length_b   1.000
_cell.length_c   1.000
_cell.angle_alpha   90.00
_cell.angle_beta   90.00
_cell.angle_gamma   90.00
#
_symmetry.space_group_name_H-M   'P 1'
#
loop_
_entity.id
_entity.type
_entity.pdbx_description
1 polymer ?
#
loop_
_entity_poly.entity_id
_entity_poly.type
_entity_poly.pdbx_seq_one_letter_code
_entity_poly.pdbx_strand_id
1 'polypeptide(L)'
;MAAESKRKIPLWLIGLGLILVIIIIPIFIFLPRAEASDDAWANVPVRPPHTDHTHLLQGPFTTGSEVTRACLECHPDAAQQVMGTVHWTWESQPYDIPGRDEPVTIGKKNQLNNFCIGIQGNWNGCTTCHAGYGWLDAEFDFSEQENVDCLVCHDLT
;
A
#
# COMPACT_ATOMS: atom_id res chain seq x y z
N MET A 1 -9.10 27.18 -75.68
CA MET A 1 -9.56 26.34 -74.56
C MET A 1 -8.36 25.57 -74.04
N ALA A 2 -7.76 25.99 -72.89
CA ALA A 2 -6.63 25.32 -72.25
C ALA A 2 -7.15 24.16 -71.41
N ALA A 3 -6.73 22.98 -71.74
CA ALA A 3 -7.08 21.79 -70.93
C ALA A 3 -6.37 21.86 -69.59
N GLU A 4 -7.12 21.95 -68.50
CA GLU A 4 -6.67 21.95 -67.15
C GLU A 4 -6.16 20.53 -66.76
N SER A 5 -4.85 20.37 -66.74
CA SER A 5 -4.18 19.12 -66.37
C SER A 5 -4.38 18.91 -64.87
N LYS A 6 -5.35 18.10 -64.46
CA LYS A 6 -5.49 17.61 -63.07
C LYS A 6 -4.26 16.80 -62.70
N ARG A 7 -3.34 17.38 -61.89
CA ARG A 7 -2.22 16.67 -61.28
C ARG A 7 -2.75 15.57 -60.38
N LYS A 8 -2.55 14.31 -60.76
CA LYS A 8 -2.88 13.14 -59.95
C LYS A 8 -1.87 13.08 -58.81
N ILE A 9 -2.35 13.12 -57.57
CA ILE A 9 -1.49 12.89 -56.39
C ILE A 9 -0.98 11.46 -56.49
N PRO A 10 0.36 11.23 -56.45
CA PRO A 10 0.91 9.86 -56.50
C PRO A 10 0.51 9.07 -55.28
N LEU A 11 0.15 7.78 -55.46
CA LEU A 11 -0.35 6.89 -54.40
C LEU A 11 0.59 6.79 -53.20
N TRP A 12 1.89 6.89 -53.42
CA TRP A 12 2.89 6.82 -52.31
C TRP A 12 2.77 8.03 -51.35
N LEU A 13 2.36 9.22 -51.83
CA LEU A 13 2.12 10.38 -50.96
C LEU A 13 0.90 10.16 -50.06
N ILE A 14 -0.12 9.48 -50.58
CA ILE A 14 -1.31 9.13 -49.80
C ILE A 14 -0.92 8.11 -48.71
N GLY A 15 -0.11 7.10 -49.08
CA GLY A 15 0.40 6.12 -48.14
C GLY A 15 1.27 6.75 -47.04
N LEU A 16 2.17 7.67 -47.39
CA LEU A 16 3.00 8.40 -46.42
C LEU A 16 2.14 9.23 -45.45
N GLY A 17 1.12 9.92 -45.99
CA GLY A 17 0.16 10.69 -45.18
C GLY A 17 -0.59 9.81 -44.17
N LEU A 18 -1.06 8.64 -44.60
CA LEU A 18 -1.76 7.69 -43.73
C LEU A 18 -0.83 7.15 -42.62
N ILE A 19 0.44 6.82 -42.95
CA ILE A 19 1.43 6.35 -41.95
C ILE A 19 1.71 7.44 -40.92
N LEU A 20 1.87 8.70 -41.36
CA LEU A 20 2.06 9.83 -40.45
C LEU A 20 0.86 10.02 -39.50
N VAL A 21 -0.36 9.90 -40.01
CA VAL A 21 -1.58 9.99 -39.19
C VAL A 21 -1.64 8.87 -38.17
N ILE A 22 -1.33 7.62 -38.56
CA ILE A 22 -1.34 6.45 -37.68
C ILE A 22 -0.28 6.56 -36.57
N ILE A 23 0.83 7.22 -36.83
CA ILE A 23 1.90 7.42 -35.83
C ILE A 23 1.62 8.64 -34.97
N ILE A 24 1.24 9.77 -35.56
CA ILE A 24 1.10 11.05 -34.87
C ILE A 24 -0.11 11.04 -33.91
N ILE A 25 -1.23 10.48 -34.34
CA ILE A 25 -2.44 10.48 -33.51
C ILE A 25 -2.23 9.72 -32.18
N PRO A 26 -1.70 8.49 -32.15
CA PRO A 26 -1.40 7.82 -30.88
C PRO A 26 -0.38 8.58 -30.02
N ILE A 27 0.65 9.16 -30.64
CA ILE A 27 1.62 9.96 -29.89
C ILE A 27 0.91 11.11 -29.18
N PHE A 28 0.01 11.86 -29.85
CA PHE A 28 -0.72 12.93 -29.20
C PHE A 28 -1.75 12.47 -28.17
N ILE A 29 -2.32 11.27 -28.32
CA ILE A 29 -3.30 10.71 -27.37
C ILE A 29 -2.58 10.13 -26.13
N PHE A 30 -1.47 9.43 -26.34
CA PHE A 30 -0.76 8.69 -25.29
C PHE A 30 0.48 9.40 -24.75
N LEU A 31 0.90 10.54 -25.35
CA LEU A 31 1.88 11.36 -24.67
C LEU A 31 1.32 11.77 -23.30
N PRO A 32 1.99 11.41 -22.20
CA PRO A 32 1.57 11.90 -20.90
C PRO A 32 1.59 13.42 -20.97
N ARG A 33 0.40 14.01 -20.94
CA ARG A 33 0.29 15.44 -20.66
C ARG A 33 0.76 15.55 -19.22
N ALA A 34 1.95 16.09 -19.05
CA ALA A 34 2.38 16.57 -17.75
C ALA A 34 1.38 17.68 -17.39
N GLU A 35 0.31 17.31 -16.69
CA GLU A 35 -0.39 18.29 -15.87
C GLU A 35 0.66 18.70 -14.84
N ALA A 36 1.21 19.88 -15.06
CA ALA A 36 2.10 20.49 -14.12
C ALA A 36 1.30 20.86 -12.88
N SER A 37 1.12 19.91 -11.98
CA SER A 37 1.10 20.26 -10.60
C SER A 37 2.57 20.43 -10.23
N ASP A 38 3.02 21.65 -10.08
CA ASP A 38 4.38 22.00 -9.65
C ASP A 38 4.71 21.40 -8.27
N ASP A 39 3.71 20.81 -7.60
CA ASP A 39 3.85 20.13 -6.33
C ASP A 39 3.16 18.75 -6.42
N ALA A 40 3.96 17.69 -6.48
CA ALA A 40 3.48 16.30 -6.43
C ALA A 40 2.69 15.98 -5.15
N TRP A 41 2.84 16.80 -4.10
CA TRP A 41 2.23 16.64 -2.78
C TRP A 41 0.98 17.50 -2.58
N ALA A 42 0.63 18.37 -3.54
CA ALA A 42 -0.50 19.32 -3.41
C ALA A 42 -1.84 18.65 -3.07
N ASN A 43 -2.02 17.39 -3.46
CA ASN A 43 -3.25 16.63 -3.22
C ASN A 43 -3.13 15.60 -2.08
N VAL A 44 -2.00 15.55 -1.40
CA VAL A 44 -1.84 14.70 -0.23
C VAL A 44 -2.52 15.37 0.96
N PRO A 45 -3.47 14.69 1.65
CA PRO A 45 -4.11 15.27 2.81
C PRO A 45 -3.05 15.65 3.87
N VAL A 46 -3.04 16.91 4.27
CA VAL A 46 -2.19 17.35 5.37
C VAL A 46 -2.76 16.75 6.65
N ARG A 47 -1.98 15.92 7.34
CA ARG A 47 -2.37 15.43 8.67
C ARG A 47 -2.50 16.62 9.61
N PRO A 48 -3.53 16.64 10.47
CA PRO A 48 -3.54 17.60 11.56
C PRO A 48 -2.28 17.40 12.41
N PRO A 49 -1.73 18.46 13.02
CA PRO A 49 -0.55 18.34 13.88
C PRO A 49 -0.84 17.30 14.97
N HIS A 50 0.09 16.36 15.14
CA HIS A 50 -0.01 15.35 16.18
C HIS A 50 0.07 16.02 17.56
N THR A 51 -0.74 15.58 18.49
CA THR A 51 -0.67 16.08 19.88
C THR A 51 0.66 15.63 20.49
N ASP A 52 1.42 16.56 21.05
CA ASP A 52 2.64 16.25 21.77
C ASP A 52 2.32 15.55 23.11
N HIS A 53 2.76 14.30 23.23
CA HIS A 53 2.56 13.49 24.44
C HIS A 53 3.79 13.44 25.35
N THR A 54 4.86 14.18 25.04
CA THR A 54 6.14 14.13 25.77
C THR A 54 5.97 14.38 27.28
N HIS A 55 5.04 15.24 27.65
CA HIS A 55 4.76 15.56 29.05
C HIS A 55 3.80 14.58 29.74
N LEU A 56 3.13 13.71 28.98
CA LEU A 56 2.17 12.71 29.49
C LEU A 56 2.84 11.33 29.65
N LEU A 57 3.70 10.97 28.72
CA LEU A 57 4.39 9.67 28.74
C LEU A 57 5.65 9.77 29.59
N GLN A 58 5.54 9.34 30.85
CA GLN A 58 6.63 9.38 31.82
C GLN A 58 7.44 8.08 31.77
N GLY A 59 8.63 8.10 31.13
CA GLY A 59 9.57 6.99 31.13
C GLY A 59 10.46 6.94 32.39
N PRO A 60 11.44 6.05 32.44
CA PRO A 60 11.93 5.25 31.30
C PRO A 60 11.07 4.02 30.99
N PHE A 61 10.84 3.75 29.71
CA PHE A 61 10.27 2.49 29.23
C PHE A 61 11.39 1.54 28.83
N THR A 62 11.27 0.27 29.15
CA THR A 62 12.27 -0.76 28.86
C THR A 62 11.85 -1.67 27.70
N THR A 63 10.56 -1.72 27.41
CA THR A 63 9.96 -2.52 26.32
C THR A 63 8.93 -1.73 25.56
N GLY A 64 8.65 -2.13 24.31
CA GLY A 64 7.59 -1.53 23.51
C GLY A 64 6.21 -1.75 24.12
N SER A 65 5.97 -2.91 24.71
CA SER A 65 4.69 -3.21 25.39
C SER A 65 4.40 -2.29 26.57
N GLU A 66 5.44 -1.81 27.28
CA GLU A 66 5.25 -0.80 28.33
C GLU A 66 4.78 0.53 27.76
N VAL A 67 5.27 0.92 26.59
CA VAL A 67 4.78 2.13 25.89
C VAL A 67 3.32 1.97 25.49
N THR A 68 2.98 0.83 24.88
CA THR A 68 1.59 0.55 24.49
C THR A 68 0.66 0.56 25.71
N ARG A 69 1.05 -0.06 26.82
CA ARG A 69 0.27 0.00 28.07
C ARG A 69 0.00 1.42 28.52
N ALA A 70 1.02 2.29 28.49
CA ALA A 70 0.85 3.70 28.84
C ALA A 70 -0.08 4.45 27.88
N CYS A 71 -0.02 4.13 26.57
CA CYS A 71 -0.95 4.69 25.57
C CYS A 71 -2.40 4.26 25.84
N LEU A 72 -2.61 3.00 26.22
CA LEU A 72 -3.94 2.42 26.47
C LEU A 72 -4.62 3.01 27.71
N GLU A 73 -3.90 3.64 28.65
CA GLU A 73 -4.51 4.35 29.78
C GLU A 73 -5.45 5.47 29.33
N CYS A 74 -5.13 6.14 28.20
CA CYS A 74 -5.96 7.21 27.64
C CYS A 74 -6.70 6.79 26.36
N HIS A 75 -6.21 5.75 25.66
CA HIS A 75 -6.76 5.25 24.40
C HIS A 75 -7.18 3.77 24.51
N PRO A 76 -8.15 3.43 25.38
CA PRO A 76 -8.43 2.04 25.77
C PRO A 76 -8.87 1.13 24.61
N ASP A 77 -9.49 1.70 23.58
CA ASP A 77 -10.00 0.93 22.44
C ASP A 77 -9.03 0.87 21.26
N ALA A 78 -7.91 1.63 21.31
CA ALA A 78 -7.03 1.80 20.13
C ALA A 78 -6.36 0.49 19.71
N ALA A 79 -5.88 -0.32 20.66
CA ALA A 79 -5.28 -1.61 20.33
C ALA A 79 -6.28 -2.54 19.64
N GLN A 80 -7.52 -2.65 20.14
CA GLN A 80 -8.57 -3.47 19.53
C GLN A 80 -8.90 -3.02 18.11
N GLN A 81 -8.92 -1.71 17.86
CA GLN A 81 -9.14 -1.17 16.51
C GLN A 81 -8.01 -1.58 15.55
N VAL A 82 -6.74 -1.51 15.97
CA VAL A 82 -5.59 -1.97 15.18
C VAL A 82 -5.66 -3.48 14.96
N MET A 83 -5.98 -4.26 16.00
CA MET A 83 -6.09 -5.71 15.94
C MET A 83 -7.16 -6.20 14.96
N GLY A 84 -8.17 -5.38 14.66
CA GLY A 84 -9.18 -5.64 13.62
C GLY A 84 -8.70 -5.38 12.18
N THR A 85 -7.49 -4.87 11.97
CA THR A 85 -6.98 -4.48 10.67
C THR A 85 -6.05 -5.52 10.05
N VAL A 86 -5.82 -5.41 8.73
CA VAL A 86 -4.84 -6.25 8.01
C VAL A 86 -3.40 -5.97 8.44
N HIS A 87 -3.11 -4.83 9.05
CA HIS A 87 -1.80 -4.51 9.61
C HIS A 87 -1.43 -5.41 10.79
N TRP A 88 -2.46 -5.89 11.49
CA TRP A 88 -2.30 -6.83 12.61
C TRP A 88 -2.48 -8.27 12.17
N THR A 89 -3.62 -8.58 11.53
CA THR A 89 -3.97 -9.97 11.21
C THR A 89 -3.12 -10.58 10.09
N TRP A 90 -2.62 -9.77 9.17
CA TRP A 90 -1.97 -10.19 7.92
C TRP A 90 -2.81 -11.15 7.07
N GLU A 91 -4.08 -11.17 7.30
CA GLU A 91 -5.08 -11.99 6.62
C GLU A 91 -6.24 -11.13 6.12
N SER A 92 -6.87 -11.57 5.02
CA SER A 92 -8.15 -11.00 4.58
C SER A 92 -9.27 -11.39 5.53
N GLN A 93 -10.42 -10.74 5.38
CA GLN A 93 -11.67 -11.32 5.89
C GLN A 93 -11.91 -12.69 5.21
N PRO A 94 -12.54 -13.64 5.91
CA PRO A 94 -12.91 -14.92 5.32
C PRO A 94 -13.80 -14.72 4.08
N TYR A 95 -13.58 -15.50 3.02
CA TYR A 95 -14.42 -15.51 1.82
C TYR A 95 -14.56 -16.91 1.27
N ASP A 96 -15.69 -17.14 0.58
CA ASP A 96 -16.02 -18.43 0.00
C ASP A 96 -15.33 -18.61 -1.35
N ILE A 97 -14.73 -19.77 -1.55
CA ILE A 97 -14.17 -20.20 -2.84
C ILE A 97 -15.06 -21.29 -3.43
N PRO A 98 -15.51 -21.14 -4.69
CA PRO A 98 -16.27 -22.19 -5.35
C PRO A 98 -15.56 -23.54 -5.31
N GLY A 99 -16.25 -24.58 -4.81
CA GLY A 99 -15.70 -25.93 -4.67
C GLY A 99 -14.94 -26.21 -3.37
N ARG A 100 -15.01 -25.31 -2.40
CA ARG A 100 -14.55 -25.53 -1.02
C ARG A 100 -15.74 -25.38 -0.07
N ASP A 101 -15.80 -26.25 0.94
CA ASP A 101 -16.86 -26.23 1.95
C ASP A 101 -16.59 -25.19 3.05
N GLU A 102 -15.33 -24.82 3.27
CA GLU A 102 -14.89 -23.90 4.31
C GLU A 102 -14.41 -22.56 3.70
N PRO A 103 -14.82 -21.42 4.29
CA PRO A 103 -14.25 -20.12 3.93
C PRO A 103 -12.75 -20.09 4.14
N VAL A 104 -12.04 -19.28 3.38
CA VAL A 104 -10.59 -19.13 3.50
C VAL A 104 -10.22 -17.68 3.77
N THR A 105 -9.18 -17.49 4.57
CA THR A 105 -8.47 -16.22 4.72
C THR A 105 -7.19 -16.29 3.91
N ILE A 106 -6.86 -15.24 3.19
CA ILE A 106 -5.64 -15.16 2.38
C ILE A 106 -4.87 -13.89 2.76
N GLY A 107 -3.58 -14.07 3.04
CA GLY A 107 -2.71 -12.97 3.38
C GLY A 107 -1.27 -13.40 3.55
N LYS A 108 -0.39 -12.49 3.90
CA LYS A 108 1.04 -12.79 4.10
C LYS A 108 1.28 -13.85 5.17
N LYS A 109 0.37 -13.98 6.14
CA LYS A 109 0.47 -14.94 7.23
C LYS A 109 0.41 -16.38 6.74
N ASN A 110 -0.33 -16.68 5.66
CA ASN A 110 -0.61 -18.04 5.21
C ASN A 110 -0.30 -18.32 3.73
N GLN A 111 0.28 -17.36 3.01
CA GLN A 111 0.67 -17.54 1.61
C GLN A 111 2.19 -17.53 1.44
N LEU A 112 2.64 -18.21 0.40
CA LEU A 112 3.99 -18.03 -0.14
C LEU A 112 4.06 -16.69 -0.89
N ASN A 113 5.13 -15.94 -0.70
CA ASN A 113 5.38 -14.75 -1.51
C ASN A 113 5.95 -15.14 -2.89
N ASN A 114 6.16 -14.16 -3.74
CA ASN A 114 6.67 -14.37 -5.11
C ASN A 114 8.12 -14.92 -5.20
N PHE A 115 8.83 -15.05 -4.08
CA PHE A 115 10.13 -15.70 -3.97
C PHE A 115 10.05 -17.12 -3.42
N CYS A 116 8.87 -17.71 -3.40
CA CYS A 116 8.60 -19.04 -2.81
C CYS A 116 8.99 -19.13 -1.33
N ILE A 117 8.96 -18.01 -0.60
CA ILE A 117 9.24 -17.94 0.84
C ILE A 117 7.93 -17.69 1.56
N GLY A 118 7.55 -18.60 2.46
CA GLY A 118 6.46 -18.42 3.41
C GLY A 118 6.97 -17.85 4.73
N ILE A 119 6.07 -17.28 5.51
CA ILE A 119 6.39 -16.70 6.80
C ILE A 119 6.99 -17.74 7.76
N GLN A 120 6.45 -18.97 7.76
CA GLN A 120 6.92 -20.05 8.63
C GLN A 120 8.38 -20.44 8.37
N GLY A 121 8.90 -20.19 7.17
CA GLY A 121 10.30 -20.45 6.81
C GLY A 121 11.26 -19.29 7.11
N ASN A 122 10.72 -18.10 7.45
CA ASN A 122 11.54 -16.90 7.63
C ASN A 122 10.84 -15.85 8.51
N TRP A 123 10.49 -16.21 9.74
CA TRP A 123 9.78 -15.34 10.66
C TRP A 123 10.44 -13.95 10.77
N ASN A 124 11.69 -13.88 11.19
CA ASN A 124 12.38 -12.61 11.43
C ASN A 124 12.48 -11.70 10.19
N GLY A 125 12.54 -12.28 8.99
CA GLY A 125 12.60 -11.51 7.76
C GLY A 125 11.23 -10.99 7.29
N CYS A 126 10.14 -11.63 7.72
CA CYS A 126 8.79 -11.31 7.27
C CYS A 126 8.01 -10.48 8.29
N THR A 127 8.18 -10.77 9.58
CA THR A 127 7.35 -10.19 10.65
C THR A 127 7.81 -8.82 11.14
N THR A 128 8.98 -8.35 10.74
CA THR A 128 9.50 -7.01 11.08
C THR A 128 8.62 -5.86 10.61
N CYS A 129 7.77 -6.10 9.59
CA CYS A 129 6.80 -5.09 9.12
C CYS A 129 5.42 -5.22 9.77
N HIS A 130 5.25 -6.13 10.73
CA HIS A 130 4.01 -6.30 11.48
C HIS A 130 3.84 -5.15 12.48
N ALA A 131 2.60 -4.68 12.65
CA ALA A 131 2.28 -3.62 13.61
C ALA A 131 2.22 -4.14 15.05
N GLY A 132 3.20 -4.95 15.46
CA GLY A 132 3.25 -5.57 16.78
C GLY A 132 4.65 -5.98 17.19
N TYR A 133 4.88 -6.06 18.51
CA TYR A 133 6.15 -6.42 19.10
C TYR A 133 6.32 -7.92 19.22
N GLY A 134 7.52 -8.44 18.94
CA GLY A 134 7.95 -9.76 19.34
C GLY A 134 7.38 -10.93 18.54
N TRP A 135 6.86 -10.71 17.35
CA TRP A 135 6.44 -11.83 16.50
C TRP A 135 7.64 -12.55 15.88
N LEU A 136 8.11 -13.59 16.57
CA LEU A 136 9.31 -14.35 16.17
C LEU A 136 8.98 -15.75 15.63
N ASP A 137 7.79 -16.28 15.91
CA ASP A 137 7.40 -17.65 15.58
C ASP A 137 5.86 -17.81 15.54
N ALA A 138 5.40 -19.07 15.51
CA ALA A 138 3.98 -19.42 15.44
C ALA A 138 3.22 -19.21 16.76
N GLU A 139 3.92 -19.09 17.88
CA GLU A 139 3.37 -18.93 19.21
C GLU A 139 3.01 -17.47 19.55
N PHE A 140 3.22 -16.54 18.62
CA PHE A 140 2.86 -15.13 18.81
C PHE A 140 1.38 -14.97 19.18
N ASP A 141 1.13 -14.31 20.29
CA ASP A 141 -0.23 -14.07 20.77
C ASP A 141 -0.86 -12.84 20.10
N PHE A 142 -1.69 -13.09 19.10
CA PHE A 142 -2.46 -12.07 18.39
C PHE A 142 -3.60 -11.49 19.23
N SER A 143 -3.93 -12.05 20.40
CA SER A 143 -4.98 -11.54 21.29
C SER A 143 -4.47 -10.55 22.34
N GLU A 144 -3.14 -10.44 22.50
CA GLU A 144 -2.51 -9.58 23.50
C GLU A 144 -2.42 -8.13 23.00
N GLN A 145 -3.16 -7.22 23.63
CA GLN A 145 -3.23 -5.81 23.23
C GLN A 145 -1.91 -5.06 23.44
N GLU A 146 -1.14 -5.43 24.46
CA GLU A 146 0.16 -4.80 24.74
C GLU A 146 1.23 -5.14 23.71
N ASN A 147 0.97 -6.14 22.83
CA ASN A 147 1.84 -6.46 21.71
C ASN A 147 1.64 -5.53 20.52
N VAL A 148 0.60 -4.70 20.48
CA VAL A 148 0.38 -3.72 19.41
C VAL A 148 1.46 -2.65 19.49
N ASP A 149 2.17 -2.42 18.36
CA ASP A 149 3.16 -1.35 18.25
C ASP A 149 2.50 -0.04 17.83
N CYS A 150 2.21 0.81 18.79
CA CYS A 150 1.65 2.14 18.52
C CYS A 150 2.67 3.05 17.81
N LEU A 151 3.95 2.89 18.12
CA LEU A 151 5.01 3.76 17.61
C LEU A 151 5.32 3.53 16.13
N VAL A 152 5.06 2.33 15.58
CA VAL A 152 5.28 2.07 14.13
C VAL A 152 4.49 3.03 13.23
N CYS A 153 3.38 3.58 13.73
CA CYS A 153 2.55 4.55 13.03
C CYS A 153 2.65 5.98 13.60
N HIS A 154 3.01 6.11 14.87
CA HIS A 154 2.94 7.38 15.62
C HIS A 154 4.31 7.95 16.01
N ASP A 155 5.42 7.23 15.80
CA ASP A 155 6.75 7.82 15.94
C ASP A 155 7.01 8.80 14.79
N LEU A 156 7.47 10.00 15.13
CA LEU A 156 7.74 11.10 14.21
C LEU A 156 9.24 11.38 13.99
N THR A 157 10.12 10.54 14.54
CA THR A 157 11.59 10.71 14.41
C THR A 157 12.17 10.15 13.12
#